data_1afd58c84bdeeb32026d97c517c9e6a7
#
_entry.id   1afd58c84bdeeb32026d97c517c9e6a7
#
_cell.length_a   1.000
_cell.length_b   1.000
_cell.length_c   1.000
_cell.angle_alpha   90.00
_cell.angle_beta   90.00
_cell.angle_gamma   90.00
#
_symmetry.space_group_name_H-M   'P 1'
#
loop_
_entity.id
_entity.type
_entity.pdbx_description
1 polymer ?
#
loop_
_entity_poly.entity_id
_entity_poly.type
_entity_poly.pdbx_seq_one_letter_code
_entity_poly.pdbx_strand_id
1 'polypeptide(L)'
;MTMSLGLKTALCAARWLGTKEGSREHREILAVYNAIRPLPRGYAVRETDPWCAAFASVAAVMAGAGDRYPLECSCSKIIEGAKKRSIWQERDDHLPAIGDWVLYDWQSQPDGENSGQPDHVGVVIGIENGEILAVEGNFDNAVKLRRFPVDWEKLRGFVCPVWEEERMIYHTMEDVPAYARPTVEKLVADGSLRGIAEDDLGLSDELLRTLVILDRRGKL
;
A
#
# COMPACT_ATOMS: atom_id res chain seq x y z
N MET A 1 0.44 18.44 1.14
CA MET A 1 0.70 17.13 0.50
C MET A 1 -0.29 16.13 1.03
N THR A 2 -1.12 15.58 0.18
CA THR A 2 -2.04 14.49 0.57
C THR A 2 -1.22 13.21 0.72
N MET A 3 -1.41 12.51 1.82
CA MET A 3 -0.70 11.25 2.09
C MET A 3 -1.28 10.14 1.21
N SER A 4 -0.44 9.36 0.51
CA SER A 4 -0.89 8.24 -0.33
C SER A 4 -1.68 7.20 0.48
N LEU A 5 -2.64 6.51 -0.14
CA LEU A 5 -3.41 5.46 0.52
C LEU A 5 -2.53 4.30 1.00
N GLY A 6 -1.44 3.97 0.26
CA GLY A 6 -0.46 2.98 0.71
C GLY A 6 0.21 3.38 2.02
N LEU A 7 0.70 4.62 2.12
CA LEU A 7 1.29 5.12 3.35
C LEU A 7 0.25 5.17 4.50
N LYS A 8 -0.99 5.58 4.22
CA LYS A 8 -2.07 5.55 5.22
C LYS A 8 -2.32 4.12 5.72
N THR A 9 -2.33 3.12 4.82
CA THR A 9 -2.51 1.70 5.18
C THR A 9 -1.36 1.22 6.08
N ALA A 10 -0.11 1.53 5.73
CA ALA A 10 1.06 1.22 6.54
C ALA A 10 0.99 1.85 7.94
N LEU A 11 0.62 3.13 8.04
CA LEU A 11 0.45 3.83 9.32
C LEU A 11 -0.73 3.26 10.13
N CYS A 12 -1.84 2.88 9.48
CA CYS A 12 -2.96 2.22 10.15
C CYS A 12 -2.56 0.86 10.71
N ALA A 13 -1.69 0.09 10.04
CA ALA A 13 -1.14 -1.13 10.59
C ALA A 13 -0.19 -0.84 11.77
N ALA A 14 0.76 0.09 11.60
CA ALA A 14 1.78 0.40 12.59
C ALA A 14 1.20 0.92 13.93
N ARG A 15 0.05 1.60 13.90
CA ARG A 15 -0.60 2.10 15.14
C ARG A 15 -0.96 1.00 16.15
N TRP A 16 -1.11 -0.23 15.70
CA TRP A 16 -1.47 -1.38 16.53
C TRP A 16 -0.25 -2.16 17.07
N LEU A 17 0.98 -1.74 16.77
CA LEU A 17 2.18 -2.42 17.26
C LEU A 17 2.13 -2.61 18.79
N GLY A 18 2.44 -3.84 19.23
CA GLY A 18 2.40 -4.23 20.62
C GLY A 18 1.04 -4.77 21.10
N THR A 19 -0.02 -4.67 20.30
CA THR A 19 -1.33 -5.28 20.62
C THR A 19 -1.16 -6.78 20.80
N LYS A 20 -1.70 -7.34 21.90
CA LYS A 20 -1.67 -8.76 22.21
C LYS A 20 -3.05 -9.39 21.98
N GLU A 21 -3.06 -10.65 21.55
CA GLU A 21 -4.28 -11.45 21.47
C GLU A 21 -5.03 -11.44 22.81
N GLY A 22 -6.37 -11.37 22.78
CA GLY A 22 -7.22 -11.28 23.96
C GLY A 22 -7.23 -9.92 24.65
N SER A 23 -6.41 -8.94 24.18
CA SER A 23 -6.46 -7.56 24.71
C SER A 23 -7.70 -6.82 24.25
N ARG A 24 -7.95 -5.64 24.82
CA ARG A 24 -9.00 -4.73 24.36
C ARG A 24 -8.77 -4.31 22.91
N GLU A 25 -7.55 -3.96 22.57
CA GLU A 25 -7.13 -3.50 21.24
C GLU A 25 -7.32 -4.62 20.19
N HIS A 26 -7.03 -5.89 20.55
CA HIS A 26 -7.32 -7.03 19.68
C HIS A 26 -8.83 -7.13 19.37
N ARG A 27 -9.70 -7.01 20.38
CA ARG A 27 -11.15 -7.00 20.18
C ARG A 27 -11.62 -5.81 19.34
N GLU A 28 -10.98 -4.64 19.45
CA GLU A 28 -11.26 -3.49 18.59
C GLU A 28 -10.89 -3.78 17.12
N ILE A 29 -9.75 -4.42 16.85
CA ILE A 29 -9.37 -4.89 15.50
C ILE A 29 -10.46 -5.82 14.94
N LEU A 30 -10.86 -6.84 15.69
CA LEU A 30 -11.87 -7.79 15.24
C LEU A 30 -13.24 -7.12 15.05
N ALA A 31 -13.60 -6.15 15.89
CA ALA A 31 -14.84 -5.40 15.74
C ALA A 31 -14.88 -4.61 14.43
N VAL A 32 -13.77 -3.97 14.05
CA VAL A 32 -13.66 -3.25 12.76
C VAL A 32 -13.81 -4.22 11.61
N TYR A 33 -13.11 -5.36 11.61
CA TYR A 33 -13.27 -6.39 10.59
C TYR A 33 -14.72 -6.87 10.48
N ASN A 34 -15.33 -7.23 11.58
CA ASN A 34 -16.70 -7.77 11.65
C ASN A 34 -17.78 -6.74 11.28
N ALA A 35 -17.42 -5.45 11.24
CA ALA A 35 -18.29 -4.38 10.77
C ALA A 35 -18.23 -4.15 9.24
N ILE A 36 -17.32 -4.79 8.50
CA ILE A 36 -17.21 -4.67 7.03
C ILE A 36 -18.52 -5.14 6.38
N ARG A 37 -18.98 -4.40 5.38
CA ARG A 37 -20.22 -4.75 4.66
C ARG A 37 -20.01 -4.73 3.13
N PRO A 38 -20.33 -5.79 2.37
CA PRO A 38 -20.70 -7.12 2.90
C PRO A 38 -19.54 -7.74 3.68
N LEU A 39 -19.86 -8.51 4.73
CA LEU A 39 -18.83 -9.20 5.51
C LEU A 39 -18.12 -10.23 4.62
N PRO A 40 -16.79 -10.19 4.51
CA PRO A 40 -16.07 -11.15 3.69
C PRO A 40 -16.42 -12.60 4.07
N ARG A 41 -16.79 -13.42 3.08
CA ARG A 41 -17.25 -14.82 3.25
C ARG A 41 -18.45 -14.99 4.19
N GLY A 42 -19.08 -13.91 4.65
CA GLY A 42 -20.14 -13.97 5.67
C GLY A 42 -19.64 -14.48 7.04
N TYR A 43 -18.32 -14.47 7.28
CA TYR A 43 -17.72 -15.04 8.49
C TYR A 43 -17.20 -13.96 9.43
N ALA A 44 -17.80 -13.90 10.61
CA ALA A 44 -17.33 -13.06 11.70
C ALA A 44 -16.16 -13.74 12.43
N VAL A 45 -14.99 -13.08 12.45
CA VAL A 45 -13.77 -13.59 13.11
C VAL A 45 -13.93 -13.50 14.62
N ARG A 46 -13.61 -14.61 15.30
CA ARG A 46 -13.66 -14.75 16.77
C ARG A 46 -12.29 -14.49 17.38
N GLU A 47 -12.23 -14.23 18.67
CA GLU A 47 -10.99 -13.97 19.41
C GLU A 47 -9.96 -15.11 19.35
N THR A 48 -10.43 -16.34 19.10
CA THR A 48 -9.59 -17.56 19.03
C THR A 48 -9.24 -17.98 17.62
N ASP A 49 -9.72 -17.27 16.62
CA ASP A 49 -9.41 -17.58 15.21
C ASP A 49 -8.05 -16.95 14.81
N PRO A 50 -7.34 -17.50 13.82
CA PRO A 50 -6.21 -16.79 13.20
C PRO A 50 -6.67 -15.45 12.63
N TRP A 51 -6.01 -14.37 13.01
CA TRP A 51 -6.48 -13.02 12.68
C TRP A 51 -5.50 -12.16 11.86
N CYS A 52 -4.42 -12.75 11.31
CA CYS A 52 -3.47 -12.01 10.47
C CYS A 52 -4.12 -11.37 9.24
N ALA A 53 -4.95 -12.13 8.52
CA ALA A 53 -5.64 -11.65 7.32
C ALA A 53 -6.74 -10.61 7.66
N ALA A 54 -7.46 -10.80 8.77
CA ALA A 54 -8.40 -9.82 9.29
C ALA A 54 -7.69 -8.51 9.68
N PHE A 55 -6.51 -8.60 10.31
CA PHE A 55 -5.68 -7.44 10.66
C PHE A 55 -5.27 -6.63 9.42
N ALA A 56 -4.73 -7.28 8.39
CA ALA A 56 -4.35 -6.60 7.15
C ALA A 56 -5.57 -5.91 6.50
N SER A 57 -6.72 -6.59 6.47
CA SER A 57 -7.99 -6.03 5.99
C SER A 57 -8.42 -4.79 6.79
N VAL A 58 -8.27 -4.83 8.12
CA VAL A 58 -8.59 -3.69 9.00
C VAL A 58 -7.67 -2.51 8.72
N ALA A 59 -6.37 -2.72 8.50
CA ALA A 59 -5.44 -1.66 8.16
C ALA A 59 -5.87 -0.92 6.89
N ALA A 60 -6.28 -1.67 5.84
CA ALA A 60 -6.79 -1.10 4.60
C ALA A 60 -8.11 -0.34 4.78
N VAL A 61 -9.07 -0.89 5.52
CA VAL A 61 -10.35 -0.23 5.80
C VAL A 61 -10.16 1.07 6.57
N MET A 62 -9.32 1.07 7.59
CA MET A 62 -9.03 2.27 8.40
C MET A 62 -8.30 3.36 7.61
N ALA A 63 -7.53 2.97 6.60
CA ALA A 63 -6.87 3.90 5.68
C ALA A 63 -7.83 4.52 4.65
N GLY A 64 -9.08 4.02 4.55
CA GLY A 64 -10.00 4.38 3.48
C GLY A 64 -9.66 3.72 2.14
N ALA A 65 -8.87 2.65 2.16
CA ALA A 65 -8.38 1.93 0.98
C ALA A 65 -9.02 0.53 0.81
N GLY A 66 -10.10 0.24 1.54
CA GLY A 66 -10.70 -1.10 1.57
C GLY A 66 -11.18 -1.62 0.21
N ASP A 67 -11.58 -0.74 -0.71
CA ASP A 67 -11.97 -1.09 -2.08
C ASP A 67 -10.78 -1.51 -2.96
N ARG A 68 -9.56 -1.14 -2.59
CA ARG A 68 -8.34 -1.45 -3.32
C ARG A 68 -7.78 -2.83 -3.00
N TYR A 69 -8.14 -3.42 -1.87
CA TYR A 69 -7.64 -4.71 -1.42
C TYR A 69 -8.71 -5.81 -1.47
N PRO A 70 -8.32 -7.08 -1.60
CA PRO A 70 -9.21 -8.22 -1.41
C PRO A 70 -9.42 -8.46 0.09
N LEU A 71 -10.33 -7.70 0.72
CA LEU A 71 -10.60 -7.82 2.16
C LEU A 71 -11.05 -9.25 2.50
N GLU A 72 -10.35 -9.90 3.43
CA GLU A 72 -10.55 -11.30 3.78
C GLU A 72 -10.02 -11.65 5.19
N CYS A 73 -10.44 -12.79 5.73
CA CYS A 73 -9.86 -13.42 6.92
C CYS A 73 -9.09 -14.72 6.60
N SER A 74 -8.80 -14.96 5.32
CA SER A 74 -8.07 -16.15 4.85
C SER A 74 -7.00 -15.74 3.87
N CYS A 75 -5.75 -16.09 4.13
CA CYS A 75 -4.60 -15.78 3.26
C CYS A 75 -4.78 -16.36 1.85
N SER A 76 -5.28 -17.59 1.71
CA SER A 76 -5.55 -18.20 0.40
C SER A 76 -6.60 -17.40 -0.38
N LYS A 77 -7.64 -16.90 0.29
CA LYS A 77 -8.68 -16.08 -0.36
C LYS A 77 -8.20 -14.67 -0.70
N ILE A 78 -7.25 -14.15 0.05
CA ILE A 78 -6.54 -12.90 -0.34
C ILE A 78 -5.86 -13.10 -1.69
N ILE A 79 -5.09 -14.17 -1.88
CA ILE A 79 -4.41 -14.46 -3.16
C ILE A 79 -5.44 -14.61 -4.30
N GLU A 80 -6.49 -15.40 -4.09
CA GLU A 80 -7.56 -15.56 -5.09
C GLU A 80 -8.19 -14.22 -5.49
N GLY A 81 -8.49 -13.39 -4.52
CA GLY A 81 -9.06 -12.06 -4.71
C GLY A 81 -8.10 -11.10 -5.42
N ALA A 82 -6.81 -11.15 -5.08
CA ALA A 82 -5.77 -10.34 -5.68
C ALA A 82 -5.52 -10.74 -7.14
N LYS A 83 -5.49 -12.05 -7.45
CA LYS A 83 -5.39 -12.57 -8.82
C LYS A 83 -6.57 -12.13 -9.69
N LYS A 84 -7.80 -12.20 -9.16
CA LYS A 84 -9.00 -11.73 -9.87
C LYS A 84 -8.98 -10.22 -10.18
N ARG A 85 -8.28 -9.43 -9.38
CA ARG A 85 -8.13 -7.98 -9.55
C ARG A 85 -6.87 -7.58 -10.32
N SER A 86 -6.04 -8.56 -10.75
CA SER A 86 -4.75 -8.34 -11.40
C SER A 86 -3.78 -7.49 -10.57
N ILE A 87 -3.82 -7.64 -9.24
CA ILE A 87 -2.95 -6.97 -8.26
C ILE A 87 -2.10 -7.95 -7.45
N TRP A 88 -2.03 -9.21 -7.88
CA TRP A 88 -1.12 -10.20 -7.33
C TRP A 88 0.21 -10.19 -8.08
N GLN A 89 1.33 -10.16 -7.33
CA GLN A 89 2.68 -10.32 -7.84
C GLN A 89 3.34 -11.52 -7.17
N GLU A 90 3.92 -12.39 -7.98
CA GLU A 90 4.78 -13.45 -7.48
C GLU A 90 6.10 -12.83 -6.98
N ARG A 91 6.84 -13.53 -6.11
CA ARG A 91 7.99 -12.95 -5.39
C ARG A 91 9.17 -12.54 -6.28
N ASP A 92 9.39 -13.27 -7.39
CA ASP A 92 10.70 -13.35 -8.03
C ASP A 92 11.18 -12.08 -8.73
N ASP A 93 10.28 -11.19 -9.16
CA ASP A 93 10.60 -9.97 -9.91
C ASP A 93 9.99 -8.70 -9.29
N HIS A 94 9.58 -8.75 -8.02
CA HIS A 94 8.85 -7.64 -7.43
C HIS A 94 9.46 -7.14 -6.12
N LEU A 95 9.77 -5.84 -6.07
CA LEU A 95 10.05 -5.12 -4.83
C LEU A 95 8.77 -4.43 -4.37
N PRO A 96 8.24 -4.77 -3.18
CA PRO A 96 6.98 -4.20 -2.72
C PRO A 96 7.11 -2.72 -2.38
N ALA A 97 6.01 -2.00 -2.56
CA ALA A 97 5.84 -0.62 -2.11
C ALA A 97 5.24 -0.55 -0.69
N ILE A 98 5.35 0.63 -0.06
CA ILE A 98 4.68 0.88 1.22
C ILE A 98 3.16 0.73 1.03
N GLY A 99 2.56 -0.10 1.88
CA GLY A 99 1.14 -0.43 1.84
C GLY A 99 0.83 -1.75 1.16
N ASP A 100 1.72 -2.32 0.34
CA ASP A 100 1.54 -3.66 -0.21
C ASP A 100 1.36 -4.68 0.91
N TRP A 101 0.64 -5.76 0.62
CA TRP A 101 0.59 -6.88 1.54
C TRP A 101 1.57 -7.94 1.10
N VAL A 102 2.37 -8.44 2.03
CA VAL A 102 3.26 -9.57 1.81
C VAL A 102 2.63 -10.83 2.36
N LEU A 103 2.64 -11.91 1.58
CA LEU A 103 2.16 -13.22 2.00
C LEU A 103 3.32 -14.20 2.12
N TYR A 104 3.20 -15.09 3.08
CA TYR A 104 4.23 -16.06 3.44
C TYR A 104 3.71 -17.49 3.29
N ASP A 105 4.61 -18.39 2.96
CA ASP A 105 4.43 -19.83 2.99
C ASP A 105 5.59 -20.43 3.82
N TRP A 106 5.28 -21.01 4.95
CA TRP A 106 6.28 -21.56 5.87
C TRP A 106 6.80 -22.94 5.43
N GLN A 107 6.09 -23.60 4.50
CA GLN A 107 6.53 -24.87 3.98
C GLN A 107 7.73 -24.68 3.06
N SER A 108 8.72 -25.55 3.19
CA SER A 108 9.83 -25.61 2.24
C SER A 108 9.42 -26.46 1.05
N GLN A 109 9.48 -25.92 -0.16
CA GLN A 109 9.26 -26.68 -1.39
C GLN A 109 10.58 -27.31 -1.84
N PRO A 110 10.57 -28.58 -2.29
CA PRO A 110 11.81 -29.28 -2.73
C PRO A 110 12.49 -28.63 -3.94
N ASP A 111 11.74 -27.90 -4.76
CA ASP A 111 12.20 -27.21 -5.96
C ASP A 111 12.65 -25.77 -5.72
N GLY A 112 12.54 -25.30 -4.47
CA GLY A 112 12.86 -23.91 -4.11
C GLY A 112 11.81 -22.90 -4.52
N GLU A 113 10.74 -23.32 -5.20
CA GLU A 113 9.62 -22.46 -5.55
C GLU A 113 8.61 -22.39 -4.40
N ASN A 114 8.27 -21.17 -4.00
CA ASN A 114 7.30 -20.95 -2.93
C ASN A 114 5.91 -20.70 -3.51
N SER A 115 5.32 -21.74 -4.11
CA SER A 115 4.00 -21.73 -4.77
C SER A 115 2.88 -22.31 -3.91
N GLY A 116 3.18 -22.69 -2.67
CA GLY A 116 2.29 -23.39 -1.75
C GLY A 116 1.13 -22.55 -1.21
N GLN A 117 0.46 -23.12 -0.22
CA GLN A 117 -0.64 -22.42 0.48
C GLN A 117 -0.07 -21.35 1.40
N PRO A 118 -0.60 -20.12 1.36
CA PRO A 118 -0.11 -19.06 2.23
C PRO A 118 -0.57 -19.28 3.66
N ASP A 119 0.36 -19.14 4.59
CA ASP A 119 0.10 -19.31 6.03
C ASP A 119 -0.16 -17.99 6.74
N HIS A 120 0.41 -16.89 6.22
CA HIS A 120 0.44 -15.63 6.95
C HIS A 120 0.45 -14.44 6.00
N VAL A 121 0.15 -13.24 6.55
CA VAL A 121 0.16 -11.99 5.81
C VAL A 121 0.61 -10.84 6.71
N GLY A 122 1.38 -9.91 6.13
CA GLY A 122 1.78 -8.65 6.73
C GLY A 122 1.51 -7.46 5.83
N VAL A 123 1.57 -6.27 6.39
CA VAL A 123 1.48 -4.99 5.67
C VAL A 123 2.88 -4.40 5.57
N VAL A 124 3.38 -4.18 4.37
CA VAL A 124 4.69 -3.58 4.13
C VAL A 124 4.69 -2.12 4.56
N ILE A 125 5.65 -1.75 5.39
CA ILE A 125 5.83 -0.37 5.85
C ILE A 125 7.11 0.28 5.32
N GLY A 126 7.98 -0.46 4.66
CA GLY A 126 9.20 0.04 4.04
C GLY A 126 10.15 -1.06 3.61
N ILE A 127 11.21 -0.63 2.93
CA ILE A 127 12.40 -1.43 2.64
C ILE A 127 13.61 -0.63 3.13
N GLU A 128 14.48 -1.28 3.88
CA GLU A 128 15.69 -0.68 4.42
C GLU A 128 16.85 -1.66 4.34
N ASN A 129 17.98 -1.25 3.75
CA ASN A 129 19.21 -2.05 3.62
C ASN A 129 19.00 -3.46 3.00
N GLY A 130 18.08 -3.59 2.03
CA GLY A 130 17.76 -4.87 1.39
C GLY A 130 16.81 -5.77 2.20
N GLU A 131 16.26 -5.25 3.28
CA GLU A 131 15.24 -5.93 4.08
C GLU A 131 13.86 -5.28 3.93
N ILE A 132 12.83 -6.10 3.80
CA ILE A 132 11.43 -5.67 3.89
C ILE A 132 11.05 -5.54 5.36
N LEU A 133 10.37 -4.45 5.69
CA LEU A 133 9.75 -4.21 6.99
C LEU A 133 8.24 -4.39 6.84
N ALA A 134 7.66 -5.32 7.57
CA ALA A 134 6.22 -5.56 7.58
C ALA A 134 5.64 -5.56 8.98
N VAL A 135 4.46 -4.99 9.15
CA VAL A 135 3.66 -5.08 10.38
C VAL A 135 2.65 -6.20 10.23
N GLU A 136 2.65 -7.13 11.15
CA GLU A 136 1.88 -8.36 11.11
C GLU A 136 0.98 -8.51 12.32
N GLY A 137 -0.30 -8.78 12.10
CA GLY A 137 -1.19 -9.26 13.15
C GLY A 137 -1.03 -10.75 13.37
N ASN A 138 -1.28 -11.21 14.58
CA ASN A 138 -1.15 -12.62 14.96
C ASN A 138 0.26 -13.22 14.77
N PHE A 139 1.28 -12.39 14.82
CA PHE A 139 2.66 -12.84 14.90
C PHE A 139 2.99 -13.16 16.36
N ASP A 140 3.09 -14.47 16.69
CA ASP A 140 3.16 -14.96 18.08
C ASP A 140 2.07 -14.30 18.96
N ASN A 141 0.83 -14.37 18.53
CA ASN A 141 -0.34 -13.83 19.22
C ASN A 141 -0.26 -12.33 19.52
N ALA A 142 0.40 -11.55 18.68
CA ALA A 142 0.49 -10.10 18.82
C ALA A 142 0.62 -9.38 17.47
N VAL A 143 0.52 -8.05 17.48
CA VAL A 143 0.93 -7.21 16.37
C VAL A 143 2.41 -6.88 16.52
N LYS A 144 3.23 -7.32 15.57
CA LYS A 144 4.68 -7.13 15.62
C LYS A 144 5.23 -6.62 14.28
N LEU A 145 6.42 -6.05 14.36
CA LEU A 145 7.25 -5.74 13.22
C LEU A 145 8.13 -6.95 12.88
N ARG A 146 8.11 -7.37 11.62
CA ARG A 146 9.06 -8.33 11.06
C ARG A 146 10.03 -7.61 10.13
N ARG A 147 11.29 -8.04 10.15
CA ARG A 147 12.32 -7.72 9.15
C ARG A 147 12.78 -8.99 8.48
N PHE A 148 12.96 -8.98 7.17
CA PHE A 148 13.43 -10.13 6.41
C PHE A 148 13.99 -9.68 5.06
N PRO A 149 14.94 -10.45 4.47
CA PRO A 149 15.53 -10.13 3.18
C PRO A 149 14.49 -10.08 2.05
N VAL A 150 14.72 -9.24 1.05
CA VAL A 150 13.83 -9.11 -0.14
C VAL A 150 13.73 -10.42 -0.95
N ASP A 151 14.73 -11.29 -0.85
CA ASP A 151 14.82 -12.59 -1.50
C ASP A 151 14.53 -13.76 -0.57
N TRP A 152 13.90 -13.52 0.60
CA TRP A 152 13.65 -14.55 1.58
C TRP A 152 12.81 -15.71 1.02
N GLU A 153 13.30 -16.94 1.19
CA GLU A 153 12.68 -18.18 0.65
C GLU A 153 11.23 -18.42 1.10
N LYS A 154 10.81 -17.82 2.22
CA LYS A 154 9.44 -17.94 2.75
C LYS A 154 8.44 -16.94 2.15
N LEU A 155 8.88 -16.08 1.25
CA LEU A 155 7.98 -15.18 0.55
C LEU A 155 7.13 -15.96 -0.44
N ARG A 156 5.80 -15.81 -0.34
CA ARG A 156 4.84 -16.37 -1.29
C ARG A 156 4.52 -15.40 -2.43
N GLY A 157 4.51 -14.13 -2.14
CA GLY A 157 4.24 -13.05 -3.08
C GLY A 157 3.54 -11.86 -2.43
N PHE A 158 3.06 -10.94 -3.26
CA PHE A 158 2.56 -9.66 -2.82
C PHE A 158 1.19 -9.31 -3.41
N VAL A 159 0.38 -8.64 -2.61
CA VAL A 159 -0.80 -7.92 -3.10
C VAL A 159 -0.37 -6.47 -3.28
N CYS A 160 -0.36 -6.01 -4.52
CA CYS A 160 0.12 -4.69 -4.92
C CYS A 160 -1.05 -3.88 -5.51
N PRO A 161 -1.82 -3.17 -4.68
CA PRO A 161 -2.90 -2.35 -5.18
C PRO A 161 -2.35 -1.28 -6.12
N VAL A 162 -3.03 -1.08 -7.23
CA VAL A 162 -2.74 0.07 -8.07
C VAL A 162 -3.22 1.31 -7.29
N TRP A 163 -2.27 2.04 -6.78
CA TRP A 163 -2.55 3.39 -6.32
C TRP A 163 -2.73 4.21 -7.59
N GLU A 164 -3.97 4.64 -7.87
CA GLU A 164 -4.07 5.89 -8.57
C GLU A 164 -3.33 6.86 -7.65
N GLU A 165 -2.09 7.17 -8.00
CA GLU A 165 -1.53 8.41 -7.52
C GLU A 165 -2.65 9.40 -7.82
N GLU A 166 -3.17 10.08 -6.80
CA GLU A 166 -3.83 11.36 -7.03
C GLU A 166 -2.71 12.15 -7.72
N ARG A 167 -2.67 12.06 -9.05
CA ARG A 167 -1.81 12.90 -9.85
C ARG A 167 -2.26 14.28 -9.46
N MET A 168 -1.47 14.92 -8.60
CA MET A 168 -1.71 16.29 -8.26
C MET A 168 -1.59 17.04 -9.57
N ILE A 169 -2.73 17.36 -10.16
CA ILE A 169 -2.82 18.12 -11.39
C ILE A 169 -3.12 19.54 -10.97
N TYR A 170 -2.26 20.44 -11.36
CA TYR A 170 -2.44 21.86 -11.18
C TYR A 170 -3.24 22.37 -12.38
N HIS A 171 -4.47 22.79 -12.13
CA HIS A 171 -5.36 23.26 -13.17
C HIS A 171 -5.19 24.77 -13.43
N THR A 172 -4.94 25.52 -12.38
CA THR A 172 -4.77 26.98 -12.46
C THR A 172 -3.38 27.40 -11.94
N MET A 173 -2.97 28.62 -12.26
CA MET A 173 -1.72 29.18 -11.72
C MET A 173 -1.76 29.31 -10.19
N GLU A 174 -2.94 29.47 -9.60
CA GLU A 174 -3.12 29.56 -8.15
C GLU A 174 -2.83 28.23 -7.46
N ASP A 175 -3.12 27.10 -8.14
CA ASP A 175 -2.83 25.75 -7.63
C ASP A 175 -1.33 25.46 -7.62
N VAL A 176 -0.56 26.10 -8.51
CA VAL A 176 0.89 25.87 -8.63
C VAL A 176 1.62 26.33 -7.36
N PRO A 177 2.44 25.47 -6.73
CA PRO A 177 3.22 25.83 -5.55
C PRO A 177 4.14 27.03 -5.81
N ALA A 178 4.29 27.90 -4.83
CA ALA A 178 5.05 29.16 -4.95
C ALA A 178 6.48 28.97 -5.50
N TYR A 179 7.14 27.87 -5.17
CA TYR A 179 8.49 27.57 -5.65
C TYR A 179 8.58 27.29 -7.15
N ALA A 180 7.47 26.94 -7.79
CA ALA A 180 7.41 26.54 -9.20
C ALA A 180 6.74 27.61 -10.08
N ARG A 181 5.98 28.55 -9.50
CA ARG A 181 5.25 29.60 -10.24
C ARG A 181 6.13 30.35 -11.24
N PRO A 182 7.34 30.83 -10.88
CA PRO A 182 8.18 31.57 -11.83
C PRO A 182 8.53 30.75 -13.09
N THR A 183 8.77 29.44 -12.93
CA THR A 183 9.05 28.55 -14.06
C THR A 183 7.81 28.38 -14.95
N VAL A 184 6.63 28.15 -14.34
CA VAL A 184 5.39 27.95 -15.09
C VAL A 184 4.98 29.25 -15.81
N GLU A 185 5.03 30.41 -15.14
CA GLU A 185 4.75 31.73 -15.72
C GLU A 185 5.63 32.01 -16.94
N LYS A 186 6.94 31.72 -16.85
CA LYS A 186 7.87 31.85 -17.97
C LYS A 186 7.46 31.00 -19.16
N LEU A 187 7.18 29.70 -18.94
CA LEU A 187 6.82 28.75 -19.99
C LEU A 187 5.44 29.00 -20.60
N VAL A 188 4.51 29.56 -19.85
CA VAL A 188 3.22 30.01 -20.38
C VAL A 188 3.40 31.29 -21.20
N ALA A 189 4.20 32.24 -20.73
CA ALA A 189 4.44 33.51 -21.42
C ALA A 189 5.15 33.34 -22.75
N ASP A 190 6.10 32.40 -22.87
CA ASP A 190 6.81 32.11 -24.13
C ASP A 190 6.08 31.09 -25.02
N GLY A 191 4.95 30.53 -24.57
CA GLY A 191 4.13 29.59 -25.30
C GLY A 191 4.67 28.14 -25.32
N SER A 192 5.69 27.83 -24.53
CA SER A 192 6.23 26.47 -24.39
C SER A 192 5.30 25.57 -23.61
N LEU A 193 4.51 26.12 -22.70
CA LEU A 193 3.45 25.45 -21.94
C LEU A 193 2.09 26.06 -22.30
N ARG A 194 1.22 25.29 -22.93
CA ARG A 194 -0.09 25.78 -23.41
C ARG A 194 -1.28 25.31 -22.59
N GLY A 195 -1.05 24.42 -21.60
CA GLY A 195 -2.13 23.76 -20.88
C GLY A 195 -2.93 22.76 -21.73
N ILE A 196 -3.97 22.20 -21.16
CA ILE A 196 -4.90 21.26 -21.83
C ILE A 196 -6.18 21.95 -22.30
N ALA A 197 -6.47 23.16 -21.79
CA ALA A 197 -7.54 24.07 -22.20
C ALA A 197 -7.14 25.51 -21.93
N GLU A 198 -7.97 26.49 -22.37
CA GLU A 198 -7.67 27.94 -22.27
C GLU A 198 -7.38 28.39 -20.82
N ASP A 199 -8.11 27.82 -19.85
CA ASP A 199 -7.96 28.14 -18.42
C ASP A 199 -7.51 26.92 -17.58
N ASP A 200 -6.95 25.88 -18.21
CA ASP A 200 -6.54 24.65 -17.53
C ASP A 200 -5.12 24.26 -17.91
N LEU A 201 -4.20 24.38 -16.97
CA LEU A 201 -2.80 23.99 -17.15
C LEU A 201 -2.64 22.48 -17.34
N GLY A 202 -3.48 21.65 -16.68
CA GLY A 202 -3.37 20.19 -16.73
C GLY A 202 -2.00 19.65 -16.34
N LEU A 203 -1.27 20.38 -15.49
CA LEU A 203 0.14 20.15 -15.18
C LEU A 203 0.28 19.17 -14.01
N SER A 204 0.81 17.96 -14.27
CA SER A 204 1.07 17.00 -13.19
C SER A 204 2.25 17.43 -12.31
N ASP A 205 2.26 17.02 -11.02
CA ASP A 205 3.35 17.33 -10.08
C ASP A 205 4.71 16.81 -10.58
N GLU A 206 4.75 15.64 -11.23
CA GLU A 206 5.96 15.08 -11.80
C GLU A 206 6.52 15.96 -12.93
N LEU A 207 5.65 16.38 -13.86
CA LEU A 207 6.05 17.27 -14.93
C LEU A 207 6.48 18.61 -14.38
N LEU A 208 5.73 19.19 -13.43
CA LEU A 208 6.07 20.43 -12.76
C LEU A 208 7.49 20.39 -12.15
N ARG A 209 7.80 19.35 -11.38
CA ARG A 209 9.13 19.16 -10.77
C ARG A 209 10.22 19.06 -11.82
N THR A 210 9.94 18.31 -12.90
CA THR A 210 10.89 18.17 -14.02
C THR A 210 11.18 19.51 -14.66
N LEU A 211 10.15 20.30 -14.96
CA LEU A 211 10.29 21.64 -15.56
C LEU A 211 11.10 22.57 -14.65
N VAL A 212 10.81 22.60 -13.35
CA VAL A 212 11.56 23.40 -12.38
C VAL A 212 13.04 23.01 -12.31
N ILE A 213 13.34 21.70 -12.35
CA ILE A 213 14.74 21.23 -12.36
C ILE A 213 15.47 21.66 -13.64
N LEU A 214 14.82 21.55 -14.79
CA LEU A 214 15.38 21.95 -16.08
C LEU A 214 15.62 23.46 -16.15
N ASP A 215 14.65 24.26 -15.70
CA ASP A 215 14.76 25.72 -15.66
C ASP A 215 15.92 26.17 -14.77
N ARG A 216 16.02 25.63 -13.56
CA ARG A 216 17.12 25.93 -12.61
C ARG A 216 18.50 25.54 -13.16
N ARG A 217 18.55 24.62 -14.12
CA ARG A 217 19.79 24.21 -14.83
C ARG A 217 20.04 24.97 -16.14
N GLY A 218 19.20 25.96 -16.43
CA GLY A 218 19.31 26.73 -17.68
C GLY A 218 19.09 25.88 -18.93
N LYS A 219 18.17 24.89 -18.86
CA LYS A 219 17.82 23.97 -19.94
C LYS A 219 16.44 24.22 -20.55
N LEU A 220 15.74 25.23 -20.05
CA LEU A 220 14.50 25.79 -20.59
C LEU A 220 14.71 27.24 -21.01
#